data_a6c3338519513f8ff511d9e40ded2a6a
#
_entry.id   a6c3338519513f8ff511d9e40ded2a6a
#
_cell.length_a   1.000
_cell.length_b   1.000
_cell.length_c   1.000
_cell.angle_alpha   90.00
_cell.angle_beta   90.00
_cell.angle_gamma   90.00
#
_symmetry.space_group_name_H-M   'P 1'
#
loop_
_entity.id
_entity.type
_entity.pdbx_description
1 polymer ?
#
loop_
_entity_poly.entity_id
_entity_poly.type
_entity_poly.pdbx_seq_one_letter_code
_entity_poly.pdbx_strand_id
1 'polypeptide(L)'
;MAKRKSFEEKNKHIHKSRQLVIDTVFGRADDNQNVFGYEKEADKKREVGEKWVDSEGVEWEQKDGFRTNLTKMDKVREYLQKVSRCSSSECKTIKYSTADKKAIVKTTLCIDCLTKQETQLRLDGTWNFYEDYKITLNKLGYVRDLKAQYEEALEGIKQQVEMVNENGTISNWQWDIDIEKVKEDIRTDINGAYDAIEALLERKLALENKLLELNHPELIKQ
;
A
#
# COMPACT_ATOMS: atom_id res chain seq x y z
N MET A 1 27.87 54.02 46.46
CA MET A 1 27.93 53.63 45.04
C MET A 1 27.67 52.10 44.90
N ALA A 2 26.53 51.72 44.41
CA ALA A 2 26.23 50.29 44.17
C ALA A 2 27.08 49.72 43.00
N LYS A 3 27.89 48.69 43.25
CA LYS A 3 28.66 48.01 42.22
C LYS A 3 27.70 47.47 41.15
N ARG A 4 27.90 47.87 39.88
CA ARG A 4 27.18 47.30 38.75
C ARG A 4 27.53 45.80 38.67
N LYS A 5 26.49 44.93 38.81
CA LYS A 5 26.64 43.49 38.62
C LYS A 5 27.15 43.21 37.20
N SER A 6 28.08 42.30 37.10
CA SER A 6 28.58 41.86 35.78
C SER A 6 27.45 41.23 34.94
N PHE A 7 27.63 41.19 33.64
CA PHE A 7 26.65 40.57 32.73
C PHE A 7 26.38 39.11 33.11
N GLU A 8 27.41 38.41 33.57
CA GLU A 8 27.33 37.00 34.02
C GLU A 8 26.53 36.83 35.30
N GLU A 9 26.64 37.77 36.26
CA GLU A 9 25.84 37.75 37.50
C GLU A 9 24.36 38.02 37.25
N LYS A 10 24.02 38.77 36.21
CA LYS A 10 22.65 39.05 35.79
C LYS A 10 21.97 37.89 35.11
N ASN A 11 22.73 37.00 34.52
CA ASN A 11 22.24 35.94 33.62
C ASN A 11 22.29 34.51 34.21
N LYS A 12 22.56 34.40 35.53
CA LYS A 12 22.64 33.09 36.24
C LYS A 12 21.38 32.22 36.13
N HIS A 13 20.26 32.75 35.70
CA HIS A 13 18.97 32.03 35.58
C HIS A 13 18.52 31.81 34.14
N ILE A 14 19.38 32.09 33.15
CA ILE A 14 19.01 31.86 31.76
C ILE A 14 19.13 30.36 31.42
N HIS A 15 18.08 29.81 30.83
CA HIS A 15 18.07 28.43 30.38
C HIS A 15 19.25 28.16 29.44
N LYS A 16 19.87 26.97 29.54
CA LYS A 16 21.07 26.59 28.76
C LYS A 16 20.99 26.90 27.26
N SER A 17 19.83 26.68 26.63
CA SER A 17 19.61 26.99 25.22
C SER A 17 19.72 28.49 24.90
N ARG A 18 19.29 29.34 25.81
CA ARG A 18 19.37 30.81 25.68
C ARG A 18 20.77 31.29 25.92
N GLN A 19 21.50 30.63 26.84
CA GLN A 19 22.91 30.92 27.08
C GLN A 19 23.75 30.59 25.84
N LEU A 20 23.47 29.43 25.19
CA LEU A 20 24.12 29.04 23.95
C LEU A 20 23.97 30.07 22.83
N VAL A 21 22.76 30.62 22.63
CA VAL A 21 22.50 31.68 21.64
C VAL A 21 23.29 32.95 21.98
N ILE A 22 23.35 33.33 23.29
CA ILE A 22 24.11 34.48 23.76
C ILE A 22 25.62 34.27 23.49
N ASP A 23 26.14 33.10 23.81
CA ASP A 23 27.55 32.75 23.63
C ASP A 23 27.93 32.72 22.15
N THR A 24 27.03 32.24 21.29
CA THR A 24 27.21 32.28 19.82
C THR A 24 27.25 33.73 19.29
N VAL A 25 26.32 34.57 19.71
CA VAL A 25 26.24 35.98 19.30
C VAL A 25 27.48 36.79 19.71
N PHE A 26 28.03 36.49 20.89
CA PHE A 26 29.22 37.16 21.43
C PHE A 26 30.56 36.48 21.07
N GLY A 27 30.53 35.46 20.18
CA GLY A 27 31.74 34.74 19.74
C GLY A 27 32.42 33.97 20.88
N ARG A 28 31.67 33.56 21.91
CA ARG A 28 32.19 32.80 23.05
C ARG A 28 31.85 31.30 22.96
N ALA A 29 31.12 30.92 21.91
CA ALA A 29 30.87 29.50 21.63
C ALA A 29 32.20 28.86 21.19
N ASP A 30 32.62 27.82 21.88
CA ASP A 30 33.74 27.00 21.43
C ASP A 30 33.44 26.49 20.02
N ASP A 31 34.39 26.59 19.11
CA ASP A 31 34.27 26.11 17.71
C ASP A 31 33.93 24.62 17.61
N ASN A 32 34.04 23.87 18.74
CA ASN A 32 33.67 22.45 18.82
C ASN A 32 32.24 22.16 19.30
N GLN A 33 31.46 23.19 19.67
CA GLN A 33 30.04 22.97 19.95
C GLN A 33 29.27 22.99 18.62
N ASN A 34 29.32 21.86 17.95
CA ASN A 34 28.38 21.57 16.87
C ASN A 34 26.96 21.59 17.45
N VAL A 35 26.30 22.72 17.28
CA VAL A 35 24.92 23.01 17.74
C VAL A 35 23.91 22.04 17.12
N PHE A 36 24.32 21.33 16.08
CA PHE A 36 23.60 20.26 15.41
C PHE A 36 24.51 19.05 15.36
N GLY A 37 24.48 18.23 16.43
CA GLY A 37 25.33 17.09 16.66
C GLY A 37 25.24 16.05 15.55
N TYR A 38 26.10 16.22 14.57
CA TYR A 38 26.50 15.08 13.76
C TYR A 38 27.86 14.61 14.30
N GLU A 39 27.90 13.38 14.79
CA GLU A 39 29.15 12.74 15.17
C GLU A 39 30.10 12.74 13.95
N LYS A 40 31.42 12.77 14.19
CA LYS A 40 32.44 12.77 13.12
C LYS A 40 32.29 11.65 12.10
N GLU A 41 31.57 10.57 12.45
CA GLU A 41 31.27 9.47 11.52
C GLU A 41 30.22 9.83 10.46
N ALA A 42 29.36 10.83 10.72
CA ALA A 42 28.36 11.26 9.77
C ALA A 42 28.94 12.01 8.55
N ASP A 43 30.17 12.51 8.67
CA ASP A 43 30.86 13.25 7.58
C ASP A 43 31.67 12.35 6.66
N LYS A 44 31.69 11.04 6.87
CA LYS A 44 32.31 10.10 5.91
C LYS A 44 31.58 10.20 4.57
N LYS A 45 32.34 10.50 3.51
CA LYS A 45 31.83 10.38 2.15
C LYS A 45 31.46 8.93 1.88
N ARG A 46 30.19 8.68 1.62
CA ARG A 46 29.63 7.37 1.33
C ARG A 46 29.27 7.27 -0.13
N GLU A 47 29.38 6.09 -0.69
CA GLU A 47 29.01 5.84 -2.09
C GLU A 47 27.48 5.74 -2.22
N VAL A 48 26.97 6.12 -3.39
CA VAL A 48 25.54 6.01 -3.69
C VAL A 48 25.10 4.54 -3.61
N GLY A 49 24.07 4.27 -2.81
CA GLY A 49 23.60 2.91 -2.53
C GLY A 49 24.19 2.26 -1.27
N GLU A 50 25.21 2.87 -0.63
CA GLU A 50 25.76 2.39 0.62
C GLU A 50 24.72 2.50 1.76
N LYS A 51 24.57 1.41 2.52
CA LYS A 51 23.67 1.34 3.68
C LYS A 51 24.48 1.23 4.96
N TRP A 52 24.08 1.94 6.00
CA TRP A 52 24.71 1.88 7.30
C TRP A 52 23.70 2.10 8.44
N VAL A 53 24.10 1.73 9.63
CA VAL A 53 23.35 1.97 10.87
C VAL A 53 24.10 3.05 11.63
N ASP A 54 23.39 4.07 12.14
CA ASP A 54 23.99 5.07 13.00
C ASP A 54 24.11 4.62 14.46
N SER A 55 24.64 5.47 15.34
CA SER A 55 24.79 5.19 16.78
C SER A 55 23.47 5.02 17.51
N GLU A 56 22.36 5.50 16.93
CA GLU A 56 21.00 5.37 17.48
C GLU A 56 20.27 4.11 16.95
N GLY A 57 20.94 3.32 16.10
CA GLY A 57 20.37 2.11 15.51
C GLY A 57 19.45 2.38 14.30
N VAL A 58 19.52 3.58 13.73
CA VAL A 58 18.74 3.95 12.56
C VAL A 58 19.48 3.54 11.29
N GLU A 59 18.79 2.84 10.40
CA GLU A 59 19.33 2.44 9.10
C GLU A 59 19.22 3.59 8.09
N TRP A 60 20.33 3.90 7.42
CA TRP A 60 20.44 4.93 6.41
C TRP A 60 20.89 4.35 5.08
N GLU A 61 20.53 5.02 3.99
CA GLU A 61 21.00 4.77 2.62
C GLU A 61 21.47 6.07 1.99
N GLN A 62 22.67 6.05 1.38
CA GLN A 62 23.17 7.18 0.59
C GLN A 62 22.53 7.17 -0.79
N LYS A 63 21.86 8.26 -1.16
CA LYS A 63 21.37 8.53 -2.51
C LYS A 63 22.18 9.66 -3.14
N ASP A 64 21.96 9.89 -4.41
CA ASP A 64 22.65 10.97 -5.12
C ASP A 64 22.29 12.33 -4.50
N GLY A 65 23.29 12.99 -3.90
CA GLY A 65 23.16 14.29 -3.26
C GLY A 65 22.49 14.32 -1.87
N PHE A 66 21.94 13.21 -1.36
CA PHE A 66 21.28 13.18 -0.05
C PHE A 66 21.30 11.80 0.60
N ARG A 67 21.02 11.72 1.90
CA ARG A 67 20.83 10.47 2.64
C ARG A 67 19.39 10.30 3.07
N THR A 68 18.90 9.08 3.03
CA THR A 68 17.54 8.71 3.46
C THR A 68 17.60 7.69 4.58
N ASN A 69 16.74 7.90 5.58
CA ASN A 69 16.52 6.91 6.62
C ASN A 69 15.67 5.76 6.05
N LEU A 70 16.14 4.51 6.21
CA LEU A 70 15.41 3.30 5.84
C LEU A 70 14.40 2.99 6.93
N THR A 71 13.16 3.39 6.72
CA THR A 71 12.06 3.14 7.65
C THR A 71 11.17 2.02 7.15
N LYS A 72 10.45 1.36 8.07
CA LYS A 72 9.38 0.40 7.71
C LYS A 72 8.32 1.01 6.78
N MET A 73 8.28 2.35 6.71
CA MET A 73 7.37 3.12 5.85
C MET A 73 7.84 3.24 4.40
N ASP A 74 9.05 2.80 4.04
CA ASP A 74 9.54 2.94 2.66
C ASP A 74 8.71 2.13 1.69
N LYS A 75 8.26 0.93 2.06
CA LYS A 75 7.30 0.14 1.28
C LYS A 75 5.98 0.88 1.06
N VAL A 76 5.50 1.61 2.08
CA VAL A 76 4.28 2.41 1.99
C VAL A 76 4.49 3.61 1.09
N ARG A 77 5.64 4.29 1.17
CA ARG A 77 5.99 5.40 0.27
C ARG A 77 6.08 4.95 -1.17
N GLU A 78 6.74 3.83 -1.44
CA GLU A 78 6.84 3.23 -2.76
C GLU A 78 5.44 2.89 -3.31
N TYR A 79 4.60 2.24 -2.50
CA TYR A 79 3.21 1.97 -2.86
C TYR A 79 2.44 3.25 -3.20
N LEU A 80 2.53 4.28 -2.35
CA LEU A 80 1.84 5.56 -2.57
C LEU A 80 2.34 6.27 -3.85
N GLN A 81 3.64 6.21 -4.14
CA GLN A 81 4.19 6.73 -5.38
C GLN A 81 3.66 5.98 -6.60
N LYS A 82 3.60 4.65 -6.53
CA LYS A 82 3.06 3.81 -7.59
C LYS A 82 1.58 4.10 -7.86
N VAL A 83 0.78 4.24 -6.80
CA VAL A 83 -0.67 4.52 -6.88
C VAL A 83 -0.99 5.92 -7.40
N SER A 84 -0.08 6.89 -7.22
CA SER A 84 -0.30 8.27 -7.66
C SER A 84 0.21 8.56 -9.08
N ARG A 85 0.87 7.61 -9.74
CA ARG A 85 1.43 7.79 -11.08
C ARG A 85 0.75 6.88 -12.09
N CYS A 86 0.31 7.49 -13.19
CA CYS A 86 -0.21 6.76 -14.35
C CYS A 86 0.95 6.12 -15.12
N SER A 87 0.77 4.87 -15.58
CA SER A 87 1.78 4.14 -16.37
C SER A 87 1.86 4.60 -17.83
N SER A 88 0.93 5.43 -18.30
CA SER A 88 0.96 5.96 -19.66
C SER A 88 2.17 6.87 -19.85
N SER A 89 2.94 6.64 -20.93
CA SER A 89 4.11 7.46 -21.31
C SER A 89 3.76 8.92 -21.57
N GLU A 90 2.54 9.19 -21.98
CA GLU A 90 2.04 10.55 -22.28
C GLU A 90 1.58 11.29 -21.01
N CYS A 91 1.26 10.54 -19.93
CA CYS A 91 0.72 11.10 -18.70
C CYS A 91 1.79 11.26 -17.63
N LYS A 92 2.43 12.43 -17.59
CA LYS A 92 3.51 12.73 -16.63
C LYS A 92 3.04 13.35 -15.31
N THR A 93 1.73 13.61 -15.15
CA THR A 93 1.19 14.32 -13.99
C THR A 93 0.89 13.37 -12.83
N ILE A 94 1.21 13.83 -11.60
CA ILE A 94 0.80 13.14 -10.38
C ILE A 94 -0.71 13.33 -10.19
N LYS A 95 -1.41 12.24 -9.89
CA LYS A 95 -2.86 12.25 -9.70
C LYS A 95 -3.20 12.29 -8.21
N TYR A 96 -3.99 13.26 -7.81
CA TYR A 96 -4.40 13.47 -6.41
C TYR A 96 -5.83 12.97 -6.15
N SER A 97 -6.67 12.89 -7.18
CA SER A 97 -8.06 12.43 -7.07
C SER A 97 -8.12 10.98 -6.55
N THR A 98 -9.04 10.72 -5.62
CA THR A 98 -9.33 9.36 -5.14
C THR A 98 -9.83 8.45 -6.24
N ALA A 99 -10.58 8.98 -7.20
CA ALA A 99 -11.06 8.24 -8.36
C ALA A 99 -9.92 7.80 -9.27
N ASP A 100 -8.97 8.70 -9.58
CA ASP A 100 -7.78 8.37 -10.36
C ASP A 100 -6.90 7.32 -9.65
N LYS A 101 -6.68 7.46 -8.35
CA LYS A 101 -5.92 6.48 -7.57
C LYS A 101 -6.55 5.09 -7.59
N LYS A 102 -7.88 5.01 -7.47
CA LYS A 102 -8.61 3.74 -7.61
C LYS A 102 -8.48 3.14 -9.02
N ALA A 103 -8.54 3.97 -10.05
CA ALA A 103 -8.33 3.53 -11.42
C ALA A 103 -6.89 3.02 -11.62
N ILE A 104 -5.88 3.77 -11.15
CA ILE A 104 -4.46 3.38 -11.24
C ILE A 104 -4.18 2.06 -10.53
N VAL A 105 -4.76 1.83 -9.34
CA VAL A 105 -4.61 0.55 -8.61
C VAL A 105 -5.13 -0.62 -9.42
N LYS A 106 -6.27 -0.43 -10.12
CA LYS A 106 -6.95 -1.51 -10.87
C LYS A 106 -6.38 -1.73 -12.27
N THR A 107 -6.03 -0.64 -12.96
CA THR A 107 -5.70 -0.66 -14.40
C THR A 107 -4.32 -0.10 -14.72
N THR A 108 -3.58 0.40 -13.73
CA THR A 108 -2.32 1.15 -13.86
C THR A 108 -2.45 2.50 -14.59
N LEU A 109 -3.63 2.84 -15.08
CA LEU A 109 -3.93 4.07 -15.82
C LEU A 109 -4.83 5.00 -15.00
N CYS A 110 -4.65 6.31 -15.16
CA CYS A 110 -5.62 7.29 -14.65
C CYS A 110 -6.89 7.28 -15.51
N ILE A 111 -7.98 7.86 -15.00
CA ILE A 111 -9.28 7.87 -15.68
C ILE A 111 -9.18 8.46 -17.10
N ASP A 112 -8.47 9.58 -17.27
CA ASP A 112 -8.33 10.23 -18.57
C ASP A 112 -7.66 9.33 -19.60
N CYS A 113 -6.56 8.64 -19.19
CA CYS A 113 -5.84 7.73 -20.08
C CYS A 113 -6.65 6.46 -20.36
N LEU A 114 -7.38 5.96 -19.35
CA LEU A 114 -8.28 4.82 -19.52
C LEU A 114 -9.41 5.15 -20.49
N THR A 115 -10.05 6.31 -20.35
CA THR A 115 -11.11 6.75 -21.25
C THR A 115 -10.60 6.91 -22.69
N LYS A 116 -9.40 7.46 -22.87
CA LYS A 116 -8.78 7.55 -24.21
C LYS A 116 -8.56 6.15 -24.81
N GLN A 117 -8.01 5.23 -24.03
CA GLN A 117 -7.79 3.85 -24.46
C GLN A 117 -9.10 3.16 -24.86
N GLU A 118 -10.12 3.26 -24.01
CA GLU A 118 -11.45 2.70 -24.28
C GLU A 118 -12.09 3.31 -25.54
N THR A 119 -11.94 4.62 -25.74
CA THR A 119 -12.43 5.29 -26.94
C THR A 119 -11.73 4.76 -28.18
N GLN A 120 -10.40 4.56 -28.12
CA GLN A 120 -9.66 4.00 -29.24
C GLN A 120 -10.13 2.58 -29.57
N LEU A 121 -10.32 1.71 -28.56
CA LEU A 121 -10.83 0.36 -28.77
C LEU A 121 -12.22 0.31 -29.42
N ARG A 122 -13.06 1.30 -29.12
CA ARG A 122 -14.39 1.42 -29.78
C ARG A 122 -14.25 1.83 -31.25
N LEU A 123 -13.32 2.74 -31.55
CA LEU A 123 -13.05 3.16 -32.92
C LEU A 123 -12.46 2.00 -33.75
N ASP A 124 -11.59 1.18 -33.15
CA ASP A 124 -10.96 0.03 -33.78
C ASP A 124 -11.90 -1.20 -33.88
N GLY A 125 -13.11 -1.12 -33.26
CA GLY A 125 -14.08 -2.20 -33.26
C GLY A 125 -13.70 -3.40 -32.37
N THR A 126 -12.68 -3.26 -31.53
CA THR A 126 -12.16 -4.33 -30.64
C THR A 126 -12.76 -4.29 -29.24
N TRP A 127 -13.59 -3.29 -28.93
CA TRP A 127 -14.20 -3.06 -27.63
C TRP A 127 -14.91 -4.29 -27.05
N ASN A 128 -15.68 -5.02 -27.85
CA ASN A 128 -16.46 -6.16 -27.36
C ASN A 128 -15.57 -7.27 -26.79
N PHE A 129 -14.40 -7.53 -27.42
CA PHE A 129 -13.46 -8.53 -26.92
C PHE A 129 -12.79 -8.09 -25.61
N TYR A 130 -12.47 -6.81 -25.49
CA TYR A 130 -11.92 -6.23 -24.27
C TYR A 130 -12.95 -6.25 -23.13
N GLU A 131 -14.19 -5.87 -23.41
CA GLU A 131 -15.29 -5.90 -22.44
C GLU A 131 -15.54 -7.33 -21.93
N ASP A 132 -15.65 -8.30 -22.83
CA ASP A 132 -15.80 -9.72 -22.50
C ASP A 132 -14.64 -10.24 -21.66
N TYR A 133 -13.42 -9.81 -21.97
CA TYR A 133 -12.23 -10.15 -21.19
C TYR A 133 -12.33 -9.61 -19.76
N LYS A 134 -12.67 -8.33 -19.57
CA LYS A 134 -12.85 -7.72 -18.25
C LYS A 134 -14.00 -8.36 -17.46
N ILE A 135 -15.12 -8.67 -18.11
CA ILE A 135 -16.24 -9.37 -17.48
C ILE A 135 -15.80 -10.78 -17.02
N THR A 136 -15.03 -11.48 -17.85
CA THR A 136 -14.51 -12.81 -17.51
C THR A 136 -13.57 -12.76 -16.30
N LEU A 137 -12.68 -11.76 -16.22
CA LEU A 137 -11.81 -11.56 -15.07
C LEU A 137 -12.60 -11.26 -13.79
N ASN A 138 -13.63 -10.42 -13.88
CA ASN A 138 -14.49 -10.10 -12.73
C ASN A 138 -15.27 -11.34 -12.26
N LYS A 139 -15.82 -12.13 -13.17
CA LYS A 139 -16.50 -13.39 -12.84
C LYS A 139 -15.55 -14.38 -12.19
N LEU A 140 -14.33 -14.51 -12.70
CA LEU A 140 -13.30 -15.37 -12.12
C LEU A 140 -12.94 -14.96 -10.71
N GLY A 141 -12.77 -13.65 -10.43
CA GLY A 141 -12.56 -13.11 -9.09
C GLY A 141 -13.73 -13.47 -8.17
N TYR A 142 -14.96 -13.18 -8.60
CA TYR A 142 -16.17 -13.46 -7.81
C TYR A 142 -16.32 -14.94 -7.46
N VAL A 143 -16.13 -15.86 -8.42
CA VAL A 143 -16.28 -17.31 -8.15
C VAL A 143 -15.17 -17.81 -7.22
N ARG A 144 -13.97 -17.28 -7.30
CA ARG A 144 -12.88 -17.60 -6.35
C ARG A 144 -13.20 -17.15 -4.93
N ASP A 145 -13.72 -15.93 -4.78
CA ASP A 145 -14.09 -15.39 -3.49
C ASP A 145 -15.28 -16.19 -2.90
N LEU A 146 -16.28 -16.55 -3.72
CA LEU A 146 -17.41 -17.38 -3.33
C LEU A 146 -16.95 -18.77 -2.88
N LYS A 147 -16.04 -19.40 -3.62
CA LYS A 147 -15.44 -20.69 -3.25
C LYS A 147 -14.75 -20.60 -1.88
N ALA A 148 -13.94 -19.56 -1.65
CA ALA A 148 -13.26 -19.36 -0.37
C ALA A 148 -14.27 -19.19 0.79
N GLN A 149 -15.38 -18.48 0.57
CA GLN A 149 -16.45 -18.33 1.56
C GLN A 149 -17.14 -19.68 1.87
N TYR A 150 -17.37 -20.52 0.87
CA TYR A 150 -17.93 -21.85 1.09
C TYR A 150 -16.96 -22.76 1.85
N GLU A 151 -15.66 -22.71 1.55
CA GLU A 151 -14.64 -23.46 2.29
C GLU A 151 -14.58 -23.02 3.76
N GLU A 152 -14.59 -21.72 4.02
CA GLU A 152 -14.65 -21.15 5.38
C GLU A 152 -15.94 -21.55 6.11
N ALA A 153 -17.09 -21.51 5.42
CA ALA A 153 -18.37 -21.93 5.95
C ALA A 153 -18.37 -23.42 6.31
N LEU A 154 -17.80 -24.28 5.46
CA LEU A 154 -17.71 -25.73 5.72
C LEU A 154 -16.92 -26.05 6.99
N GLU A 155 -15.82 -25.31 7.25
CA GLU A 155 -15.02 -25.45 8.47
C GLU A 155 -15.74 -24.89 9.71
N GLY A 156 -16.50 -23.80 9.51
CA GLY A 156 -17.18 -23.06 10.60
C GLY A 156 -18.48 -23.67 11.08
N ILE A 157 -19.14 -24.55 10.31
CA ILE A 157 -20.45 -25.12 10.67
C ILE A 157 -20.34 -26.05 11.87
N LYS A 158 -21.03 -25.66 12.97
CA LYS A 158 -21.17 -26.44 14.20
C LYS A 158 -22.64 -26.65 14.51
N GLN A 159 -22.96 -27.80 15.07
CA GLN A 159 -24.34 -28.14 15.46
C GLN A 159 -24.85 -27.32 16.65
N GLN A 160 -23.93 -26.84 17.48
CA GLN A 160 -24.22 -26.04 18.64
C GLN A 160 -23.49 -24.71 18.56
N VAL A 161 -24.20 -23.63 18.78
CA VAL A 161 -23.67 -22.28 18.85
C VAL A 161 -23.89 -21.74 20.26
N GLU A 162 -22.81 -21.29 20.89
CA GLU A 162 -22.90 -20.59 22.17
C GLU A 162 -23.34 -19.16 21.93
N MET A 163 -24.44 -18.74 22.52
CA MET A 163 -24.93 -17.37 22.49
C MET A 163 -24.84 -16.77 23.88
N VAL A 164 -24.28 -15.59 23.96
CA VAL A 164 -24.25 -14.78 25.18
C VAL A 164 -25.57 -13.98 25.23
N ASN A 165 -26.39 -14.26 26.24
CA ASN A 165 -27.65 -13.55 26.49
C ASN A 165 -27.35 -12.14 27.02
N GLU A 166 -28.36 -11.26 26.97
CA GLU A 166 -28.29 -9.88 27.51
C GLU A 166 -27.84 -9.83 28.99
N ASN A 167 -28.11 -10.90 29.75
CA ASN A 167 -27.70 -11.02 31.15
C ASN A 167 -26.28 -11.57 31.35
N GLY A 168 -25.49 -11.75 30.28
CA GLY A 168 -24.14 -12.31 30.34
C GLY A 168 -24.08 -13.83 30.54
N THR A 169 -25.23 -14.52 30.55
CA THR A 169 -25.29 -15.98 30.63
C THR A 169 -25.11 -16.60 29.26
N ILE A 170 -24.37 -17.72 29.20
CA ILE A 170 -24.17 -18.46 27.94
C ILE A 170 -25.30 -19.47 27.79
N SER A 171 -26.00 -19.44 26.67
CA SER A 171 -26.98 -20.46 26.26
C SER A 171 -26.48 -21.17 25.00
N ASN A 172 -26.66 -22.50 24.99
CA ASN A 172 -26.31 -23.30 23.83
C ASN A 172 -27.55 -23.42 22.94
N TRP A 173 -27.41 -22.94 21.71
CA TRP A 173 -28.41 -23.11 20.68
C TRP A 173 -28.05 -24.29 19.79
N GLN A 174 -29.01 -25.18 19.60
CA GLN A 174 -28.89 -26.33 18.72
C GLN A 174 -29.74 -26.07 17.48
N TRP A 175 -29.13 -26.24 16.30
CA TRP A 175 -29.85 -26.12 15.04
C TRP A 175 -30.69 -27.36 14.81
N ASP A 176 -31.96 -27.18 14.46
CA ASP A 176 -32.88 -28.26 14.04
C ASP A 176 -32.72 -28.53 12.53
N ILE A 177 -31.48 -28.66 12.08
CA ILE A 177 -31.10 -28.88 10.69
C ILE A 177 -30.14 -30.05 10.65
N ASP A 178 -30.27 -30.88 9.62
CA ASP A 178 -29.29 -31.92 9.32
C ASP A 178 -27.99 -31.29 8.78
N ILE A 179 -27.03 -31.15 9.68
CA ILE A 179 -25.74 -30.50 9.37
C ILE A 179 -24.93 -31.28 8.33
N GLU A 180 -25.01 -32.59 8.32
CA GLU A 180 -24.29 -33.39 7.32
C GLU A 180 -24.87 -33.16 5.93
N LYS A 181 -26.17 -32.99 5.81
CA LYS A 181 -26.79 -32.60 4.53
C LYS A 181 -26.35 -31.22 4.09
N VAL A 182 -26.31 -30.23 5.00
CA VAL A 182 -25.83 -28.88 4.68
C VAL A 182 -24.37 -28.90 4.26
N LYS A 183 -23.52 -29.69 4.92
CA LYS A 183 -22.12 -29.85 4.50
C LYS A 183 -21.98 -30.50 3.12
N GLU A 184 -22.84 -31.46 2.79
CA GLU A 184 -22.85 -32.10 1.48
C GLU A 184 -23.27 -31.12 0.38
N ASP A 185 -24.31 -30.31 0.64
CA ASP A 185 -24.73 -29.24 -0.28
C ASP A 185 -23.60 -28.24 -0.53
N ILE A 186 -22.89 -27.79 0.53
CA ILE A 186 -21.74 -26.89 0.41
C ILE A 186 -20.59 -27.56 -0.38
N ARG A 187 -20.29 -28.84 -0.17
CA ARG A 187 -19.27 -29.54 -0.96
C ARG A 187 -19.65 -29.59 -2.44
N THR A 188 -20.93 -29.78 -2.73
CA THR A 188 -21.45 -29.76 -4.11
C THR A 188 -21.25 -28.37 -4.73
N ASP A 189 -21.54 -27.30 -3.99
CA ASP A 189 -21.34 -25.93 -4.41
C ASP A 189 -19.84 -25.61 -4.65
N ILE A 190 -18.96 -26.10 -3.78
CA ILE A 190 -17.50 -25.99 -3.94
C ILE A 190 -17.05 -26.66 -5.23
N ASN A 191 -17.54 -27.87 -5.52
CA ASN A 191 -17.22 -28.58 -6.75
C ASN A 191 -17.72 -27.82 -7.99
N GLY A 192 -18.95 -27.31 -7.95
CA GLY A 192 -19.49 -26.45 -9.01
C GLY A 192 -18.68 -25.15 -9.21
N ALA A 193 -18.12 -24.60 -8.14
CA ALA A 193 -17.21 -23.45 -8.23
C ALA A 193 -15.88 -23.81 -8.91
N TYR A 194 -15.33 -25.00 -8.67
CA TYR A 194 -14.14 -25.49 -9.39
C TYR A 194 -14.38 -25.61 -10.90
N ASP A 195 -15.49 -26.24 -11.29
CA ASP A 195 -15.85 -26.41 -12.72
C ASP A 195 -16.05 -25.02 -13.38
N ALA A 196 -16.69 -24.09 -12.68
CA ALA A 196 -16.87 -22.73 -13.18
C ALA A 196 -15.55 -21.96 -13.33
N ILE A 197 -14.61 -22.14 -12.40
CA ILE A 197 -13.27 -21.54 -12.48
C ILE A 197 -12.52 -22.07 -13.70
N GLU A 198 -12.55 -23.38 -13.93
CA GLU A 198 -11.89 -24.01 -15.09
C GLU A 198 -12.45 -23.48 -16.41
N ALA A 199 -13.76 -23.46 -16.58
CA ALA A 199 -14.43 -22.91 -17.76
C ALA A 199 -14.12 -21.41 -17.98
N LEU A 200 -14.05 -20.62 -16.90
CA LEU A 200 -13.68 -19.21 -16.99
C LEU A 200 -12.20 -19.00 -17.34
N LEU A 201 -11.30 -19.88 -16.90
CA LEU A 201 -9.88 -19.84 -17.29
C LEU A 201 -9.68 -20.16 -18.75
N GLU A 202 -10.39 -21.16 -19.31
CA GLU A 202 -10.37 -21.48 -20.72
C GLU A 202 -10.88 -20.29 -21.57
N ARG A 203 -12.03 -19.71 -21.16
CA ARG A 203 -12.57 -18.51 -21.82
C ARG A 203 -11.60 -17.33 -21.78
N LYS A 204 -10.98 -17.09 -20.62
CA LYS A 204 -9.95 -16.06 -20.46
C LYS A 204 -8.82 -16.25 -21.45
N LEU A 205 -8.27 -17.46 -21.55
CA LEU A 205 -7.17 -17.78 -22.47
C LEU A 205 -7.57 -17.56 -23.94
N ALA A 206 -8.78 -17.96 -24.32
CA ALA A 206 -9.28 -17.73 -25.67
C ALA A 206 -9.39 -16.23 -26.00
N LEU A 207 -9.85 -15.41 -25.05
CA LEU A 207 -9.94 -13.96 -25.22
C LEU A 207 -8.57 -13.28 -25.24
N GLU A 208 -7.60 -13.74 -24.44
CA GLU A 208 -6.22 -13.27 -24.46
C GLU A 208 -5.58 -13.52 -25.83
N ASN A 209 -5.73 -14.72 -26.37
CA ASN A 209 -5.24 -15.06 -27.70
C ASN A 209 -5.88 -14.15 -28.77
N LYS A 210 -7.19 -13.89 -28.66
CA LYS A 210 -7.89 -13.00 -29.59
C LYS A 210 -7.39 -11.57 -29.52
N LEU A 211 -7.14 -11.03 -28.31
CA LEU A 211 -6.57 -9.70 -28.12
C LEU A 211 -5.13 -9.61 -28.66
N LEU A 212 -4.34 -10.68 -28.54
CA LEU A 212 -3.01 -10.76 -29.16
C LEU A 212 -3.08 -10.74 -30.70
N GLU A 213 -4.00 -11.49 -31.30
CA GLU A 213 -4.24 -11.48 -32.76
C GLU A 213 -4.62 -10.08 -33.26
N LEU A 214 -5.33 -9.30 -32.44
CA LEU A 214 -5.74 -7.94 -32.74
C LEU A 214 -4.67 -6.88 -32.40
N ASN A 215 -3.44 -7.29 -32.07
CA ASN A 215 -2.30 -6.44 -31.72
C ASN A 215 -2.51 -5.53 -30.48
N HIS A 216 -3.23 -6.02 -29.48
CA HIS A 216 -3.46 -5.32 -28.20
C HIS A 216 -2.87 -6.04 -26.97
N PRO A 217 -1.56 -6.38 -26.95
CA PRO A 217 -0.94 -7.09 -25.83
C PRO A 217 -0.92 -6.30 -24.53
N GLU A 218 -1.02 -4.99 -24.59
CA GLU A 218 -1.04 -4.09 -23.42
C GLU A 218 -2.30 -4.26 -22.57
N LEU A 219 -3.42 -4.74 -23.15
CA LEU A 219 -4.69 -4.95 -22.47
C LEU A 219 -4.69 -6.17 -21.55
N ILE A 220 -3.81 -7.14 -21.83
CA ILE A 220 -3.70 -8.39 -21.06
C ILE A 220 -2.92 -8.16 -19.77
N LYS A 221 -2.05 -7.16 -19.73
CA LYS A 221 -1.19 -6.84 -18.57
C LYS A 221 -1.87 -5.95 -17.50
N GLN A 222 -3.07 -5.50 -17.76
CA GLN A 222 -3.89 -4.69 -16.87
C GLN A 222 -4.80 -5.60 -16.04
#